data_f5568d8271d754ec341b115d98757ac1
#
_entry.id   f5568d8271d754ec341b115d98757ac1
#
_cell.length_a   1.000
_cell.length_b   1.000
_cell.length_c   1.000
_cell.angle_alpha   90.00
_cell.angle_beta   90.00
_cell.angle_gamma   90.00
#
_symmetry.space_group_name_H-M   'P 1'
#
loop_
_entity.id
_entity.type
_entity.pdbx_description
1 polymer ?
#
loop_
_entity_poly.entity_id
_entity_poly.type
_entity_poly.pdbx_seq_one_letter_code
_entity_poly.pdbx_strand_id
1 'polypeptide(L)' 'MTHKEITAIIYEVDRDGLFLTDWEVDFIGDLIDRPRSSFSEKQEAKILSIYNRCVI' A
#
# COMPACT_ATOMS: atom_id res chain seq x y z
N MET A 1 -7.19 8.52 -7.75
CA MET A 1 -7.91 7.75 -6.71
C MET A 1 -8.14 8.59 -5.48
N THR A 2 -9.19 8.30 -4.74
CA THR A 2 -9.45 8.99 -3.49
C THR A 2 -8.56 8.43 -2.37
N HIS A 3 -8.40 9.21 -1.33
CA HIS A 3 -7.67 8.76 -0.14
C HIS A 3 -8.28 7.47 0.44
N LYS A 4 -9.60 7.39 0.44
CA LYS A 4 -10.31 6.22 0.94
C LYS A 4 -9.98 4.97 0.12
N GLU A 5 -9.92 5.10 -1.18
CA GLU A 5 -9.58 3.98 -2.06
C GLU A 5 -8.14 3.51 -1.85
N ILE A 6 -7.21 4.44 -1.75
CA ILE A 6 -5.80 4.10 -1.51
C ILE A 6 -5.64 3.42 -0.15
N THR A 7 -6.31 3.93 0.86
CA THR A 7 -6.26 3.34 2.21
C THR A 7 -6.78 1.89 2.19
N ALA A 8 -7.88 1.66 1.48
CA ALA A 8 -8.44 0.31 1.36
C ALA A 8 -7.45 -0.63 0.66
N ILE A 9 -6.77 -0.15 -0.37
CA ILE A 9 -5.76 -0.94 -1.09
C ILE A 9 -4.59 -1.29 -0.17
N ILE A 10 -4.14 -0.35 0.65
CA ILE A 10 -3.05 -0.59 1.60
C ILE A 10 -3.42 -1.73 2.55
N TYR A 11 -4.61 -1.71 3.11
CA TYR A 11 -5.05 -2.77 4.02
C TYR A 11 -5.22 -4.10 3.30
N GLU A 12 -5.65 -4.07 2.05
CA GLU A 12 -5.79 -5.28 1.25
C GLU A 12 -4.43 -5.91 0.96
N VAL A 13 -3.44 -5.10 0.64
CA VAL A 13 -2.07 -5.58 0.44
C VAL A 13 -1.52 -6.20 1.73
N ASP A 14 -1.76 -5.56 2.86
CA ASP A 14 -1.30 -6.08 4.16
C ASP A 14 -1.93 -7.43 4.47
N ARG A 15 -3.21 -7.59 4.17
CA ARG A 15 -3.93 -8.81 4.49
C ARG A 15 -3.68 -9.93 3.49
N ASP A 16 -3.71 -9.62 2.19
CA ASP A 16 -3.74 -10.60 1.12
C ASP A 16 -2.49 -10.64 0.25
N GLY A 17 -1.56 -9.72 0.45
CA GLY A 17 -0.37 -9.64 -0.39
C GLY A 17 0.55 -10.85 -0.21
N LEU A 18 1.07 -11.36 -1.34
CA LEU A 18 1.99 -12.48 -1.36
C LEU A 18 3.36 -12.04 -1.89
N PHE A 19 4.42 -12.68 -1.40
CA PHE A 19 5.78 -12.44 -1.90
C PHE A 19 6.24 -10.99 -1.77
N LEU A 20 5.79 -10.30 -0.71
CA LEU A 20 6.27 -8.96 -0.40
C LEU A 20 7.74 -9.02 0.01
N THR A 21 8.54 -8.09 -0.50
CA THR A 21 9.93 -7.96 -0.04
C THR A 21 9.93 -7.32 1.36
N ASP A 22 11.06 -7.45 2.05
CA ASP A 22 11.20 -6.85 3.39
C ASP A 22 10.94 -5.35 3.35
N TRP A 23 11.42 -4.68 2.31
CA TRP A 23 11.20 -3.24 2.13
C TRP A 23 9.72 -2.94 1.96
N GLU A 24 9.00 -3.77 1.21
CA GLU A 24 7.57 -3.56 0.98
C GLU A 24 6.75 -3.80 2.23
N VAL A 25 7.12 -4.80 3.02
CA VAL A 25 6.47 -5.06 4.31
C VAL A 25 6.63 -3.84 5.22
N ASP A 26 7.84 -3.30 5.31
CA ASP A 26 8.12 -2.12 6.13
C ASP A 26 7.36 -0.90 5.62
N PHE A 27 7.33 -0.70 4.31
CA PHE A 27 6.63 0.42 3.69
C PHE A 27 5.12 0.39 3.98
N ILE A 28 4.50 -0.75 3.74
CA ILE A 28 3.06 -0.92 3.97
C ILE A 28 2.75 -0.82 5.46
N GLY A 29 3.55 -1.43 6.31
CA GLY A 29 3.38 -1.36 7.76
C GLY A 29 3.46 0.06 8.29
N ASP A 30 4.40 0.85 7.76
CA ASP A 30 4.54 2.26 8.16
C ASP A 30 3.30 3.06 7.77
N LEU A 31 2.74 2.81 6.59
CA LEU A 31 1.53 3.51 6.15
C LEU A 31 0.33 3.18 7.03
N ILE A 32 0.26 1.98 7.56
CA ILE A 32 -0.81 1.57 8.46
C ILE A 32 -0.61 2.15 9.85
N ASP A 33 0.62 2.08 10.37
CA ASP A 33 0.94 2.58 11.71
C ASP A 33 0.86 4.11 11.81
N ARG A 34 1.14 4.78 10.69
CA ARG A 34 1.13 6.24 10.63
C ARG A 34 0.23 6.70 9.49
N PRO A 35 -1.10 6.63 9.68
CA PRO A 35 -2.04 7.03 8.64
C PRO A 35 -1.79 8.48 8.19
N ARG A 36 -1.85 8.70 6.89
CA ARG A 36 -1.61 10.02 6.30
C ARG A 36 -2.91 10.61 5.80
N SER A 37 -3.00 11.94 5.86
CA SER A 37 -4.17 12.63 5.35
C SER A 37 -4.19 12.66 3.82
N SER A 38 -3.03 12.49 3.19
CA SER A 38 -2.94 12.43 1.73
C SER A 38 -1.69 11.66 1.32
N PHE A 39 -1.68 11.21 0.07
CA PHE A 39 -0.55 10.49 -0.51
C PHE A 39 -0.05 11.24 -1.74
N SER A 40 1.28 11.28 -1.94
CA SER A 40 1.85 11.85 -3.14
C SER A 40 1.62 10.91 -4.32
N GLU A 41 1.78 11.43 -5.54
CA GLU A 41 1.65 10.61 -6.74
C GLU A 41 2.63 9.43 -6.73
N LYS A 42 3.84 9.66 -6.24
CA LYS A 42 4.85 8.59 -6.15
C LYS A 42 4.42 7.51 -5.17
N GLN A 43 3.83 7.91 -4.06
CA GLN A 43 3.33 6.95 -3.07
C GLN A 43 2.17 6.14 -3.63
N GLU A 44 1.22 6.79 -4.30
CA GLU A 44 0.11 6.09 -4.93
C GLU A 44 0.59 5.11 -5.99
N ALA A 45 1.52 5.55 -6.83
CA ALA A 45 2.07 4.69 -7.88
C ALA A 45 2.75 3.46 -7.28
N LYS A 46 3.50 3.64 -6.20
CA LYS A 46 4.19 2.53 -5.55
C LYS A 46 3.20 1.56 -4.91
N ILE A 47 2.20 2.09 -4.24
CA ILE A 47 1.15 1.28 -3.61
C ILE A 47 0.43 0.44 -4.67
N LEU A 48 0.03 1.06 -5.77
CA LEU A 48 -0.66 0.36 -6.85
C LEU A 48 0.23 -0.68 -7.53
N SER A 49 1.51 -0.39 -7.67
CA SER A 49 2.47 -1.35 -8.24
C SER A 49 2.57 -2.59 -7.36
N ILE A 50 2.68 -2.40 -6.06
CA ILE A 50 2.73 -3.50 -5.10
C ILE A 50 1.43 -4.30 -5.14
N TYR A 51 0.31 -3.61 -5.14
CA TYR A 51 -1.01 -4.23 -5.19
C TYR A 51 -1.15 -5.12 -6.42
N ASN A 52 -0.82 -4.59 -7.59
CA ASN A 52 -0.95 -5.33 -8.85
C ASN A 52 -0.06 -6.57 -8.89
N ARG A 53 1.12 -6.48 -8.29
CA ARG A 53 2.07 -7.59 -8.31
C ARG A 53 1.75 -8.65 -7.25
N CYS A 54 1.29 -8.23 -6.08
CA CYS A 54 1.21 -9.11 -4.91
C CYS A 54 -0.19 -9.58 -4.58
N VAL A 55 -1.23 -8.87 -4.99
CA VAL A 55 -2.62 -9.21 -4.66
C VAL A 55 -3.36 -9.82 -5.85
N ILE A 56 -3.00 -9.45 -7.04
CA ILE A 56 -3.57 -10.01 -8.25
C ILE A 56 -2.74 -11.17 -8.75
#